data_9b9c40bb5a2e86f33acde923f385c6ce
#
_entry.id   9b9c40bb5a2e86f33acde923f385c6ce
#
_cell.length_a   1.000
_cell.length_b   1.000
_cell.length_c   1.000
_cell.angle_alpha   90.00
_cell.angle_beta   90.00
_cell.angle_gamma   90.00
#
_symmetry.space_group_name_H-M   'P 1'
#
loop_
_entity.id
_entity.type
_entity.pdbx_description
1 polymer ?
#
loop_
_entity_poly.entity_id
_entity_poly.type
_entity_poly.pdbx_seq_one_letter_code
_entity_poly.pdbx_strand_id
1 'polypeptide(L)'
;LVASIAINLSRLGLDLPWAFNRKEKKDHGEGGTIIGSPLTGRVLIVDDVISAGTSIRESIAIIRDNGAIPAGVAIALDRMEKGGNAEEVTETSAVQDVEKTFSIPVVSIANLTNLLEFLKSGSDAAQEFTSHTEAVTAYRNRYCA
;
A
#
# COMPACT_ATOMS: atom_id res chain seq x y z
N LEU A 1 5.36 1.66 -9.85
CA LEU A 1 5.12 2.60 -8.74
C LEU A 1 6.43 3.06 -8.13
N VAL A 2 7.28 2.18 -7.53
CA VAL A 2 8.50 2.58 -6.81
C VAL A 2 9.48 3.40 -7.66
N ALA A 3 9.70 3.02 -8.92
CA ALA A 3 10.59 3.76 -9.81
C ALA A 3 10.10 5.20 -10.08
N SER A 4 8.79 5.38 -10.28
CA SER A 4 8.20 6.71 -10.46
C SER A 4 8.35 7.58 -9.20
N ILE A 5 8.21 6.98 -8.02
CA ILE A 5 8.43 7.66 -6.75
C ILE A 5 9.90 8.07 -6.63
N ALA A 6 10.84 7.15 -6.88
CA ALA A 6 12.28 7.42 -6.79
C ALA A 6 12.72 8.55 -7.75
N ILE A 7 12.23 8.55 -8.99
CA ILE A 7 12.51 9.62 -9.97
C ILE A 7 12.02 10.98 -9.45
N ASN A 8 10.84 11.04 -8.85
CA ASN A 8 10.30 12.29 -8.33
C ASN A 8 11.03 12.74 -7.06
N LEU A 9 11.41 11.83 -6.17
CA LEU A 9 12.25 12.15 -5.01
C LEU A 9 13.61 12.68 -5.42
N SER A 10 14.25 12.09 -6.43
CA SER A 10 15.52 12.58 -6.96
C SER A 10 15.41 14.03 -7.50
N ARG A 11 14.28 14.38 -8.15
CA ARG A 11 14.01 15.78 -8.56
C ARG A 11 13.89 16.74 -7.39
N LEU A 12 13.52 16.24 -6.22
CA LEU A 12 13.47 17.00 -4.96
C LEU A 12 14.80 16.98 -4.18
N GLY A 13 15.85 16.42 -4.77
CA GLY A 13 17.18 16.32 -4.15
C GLY A 13 17.35 15.10 -3.22
N LEU A 14 16.39 14.16 -3.23
CA LEU A 14 16.42 12.94 -2.43
C LEU A 14 16.70 11.74 -3.34
N ASP A 15 17.98 11.42 -3.53
CA ASP A 15 18.38 10.25 -4.34
C ASP A 15 18.45 9.01 -3.46
N LEU A 16 17.34 8.24 -3.45
CA LEU A 16 17.18 7.06 -2.62
C LEU A 16 17.30 5.79 -3.46
N PRO A 17 17.99 4.74 -2.96
CA PRO A 17 18.00 3.43 -3.60
C PRO A 17 16.59 2.84 -3.61
N TRP A 18 16.27 2.13 -4.69
CA TRP A 18 14.97 1.48 -4.84
C TRP A 18 15.10 0.10 -5.48
N ALA A 19 14.13 -0.75 -5.18
CA ALA A 19 14.03 -2.09 -5.72
C ALA A 19 12.58 -2.51 -5.88
N PHE A 20 12.31 -3.52 -6.68
CA PHE A 20 11.01 -4.18 -6.76
C PHE A 20 11.17 -5.69 -6.95
N ASN A 21 10.19 -6.46 -6.50
CA ASN A 21 10.14 -7.91 -6.69
C ASN A 21 9.41 -8.27 -7.99
N ARG A 22 9.90 -9.30 -8.67
CA ARG A 22 9.20 -9.95 -9.79
C ARG A 22 8.29 -11.06 -9.27
N LYS A 23 7.13 -11.25 -9.91
CA LYS A 23 6.24 -12.38 -9.61
C LYS A 23 6.86 -13.74 -9.98
N GLU A 24 7.70 -13.78 -11.01
CA GLU A 24 8.30 -15.02 -11.51
C GLU A 24 9.83 -14.93 -11.45
N LYS A 25 10.47 -16.02 -10.94
CA LYS A 25 11.91 -16.20 -11.09
C LYS A 25 12.25 -16.38 -12.54
N LYS A 26 13.26 -15.67 -13.06
CA LYS A 26 13.84 -16.03 -14.36
C LYS A 26 14.77 -17.23 -14.19
N ASP A 27 14.62 -18.21 -15.06
CA ASP A 27 15.49 -19.41 -15.10
C ASP A 27 16.89 -19.12 -15.68
N HIS A 28 17.11 -17.92 -16.23
CA HIS A 28 18.35 -17.52 -16.89
C HIS A 28 18.77 -16.09 -16.50
N GLY A 29 20.05 -15.91 -16.20
CA GLY A 29 20.68 -14.65 -15.81
C GLY A 29 20.92 -14.54 -14.30
N GLU A 30 21.16 -13.35 -13.81
CA GLU A 30 21.28 -13.10 -12.35
C GLU A 30 19.98 -13.51 -11.68
N GLY A 31 19.98 -14.72 -11.11
CA GLY A 31 18.84 -15.41 -10.54
C GLY A 31 18.41 -14.77 -9.21
N GLY A 32 17.52 -13.77 -9.29
CA GLY A 32 16.91 -13.13 -8.13
C GLY A 32 15.48 -12.69 -8.43
N THR A 33 14.67 -12.62 -7.39
CA THR A 33 13.33 -12.05 -7.45
C THR A 33 13.36 -10.52 -7.31
N ILE A 34 14.46 -9.96 -6.81
CA ILE A 34 14.63 -8.51 -6.57
C ILE A 34 15.39 -7.87 -7.72
N ILE A 35 14.89 -6.75 -8.20
CA ILE A 35 15.50 -5.90 -9.22
C ILE A 35 15.68 -4.50 -8.68
N GLY A 36 16.87 -3.95 -8.88
CA GLY A 36 17.25 -2.63 -8.40
C GLY A 36 18.38 -2.71 -7.38
N SER A 37 18.35 -1.85 -6.40
CA SER A 37 19.38 -1.78 -5.35
C SER A 37 19.25 -2.96 -4.38
N PRO A 38 20.38 -3.45 -3.81
CA PRO A 38 20.33 -4.40 -2.71
C PRO A 38 19.48 -3.87 -1.55
N LEU A 39 18.71 -4.76 -0.92
CA LEU A 39 17.92 -4.43 0.27
C LEU A 39 18.83 -4.39 1.48
N THR A 40 19.07 -3.20 2.04
CA THR A 40 19.92 -3.00 3.21
C THR A 40 19.33 -1.96 4.16
N GLY A 41 19.63 -2.06 5.45
CA GLY A 41 19.16 -1.11 6.46
C GLY A 41 17.63 -1.08 6.58
N ARG A 42 17.05 0.11 6.65
CA ARG A 42 15.60 0.32 6.79
C ARG A 42 14.95 0.49 5.42
N VAL A 43 13.98 -0.35 5.11
CA VAL A 43 13.29 -0.39 3.81
C VAL A 43 11.83 0.01 3.98
N LEU A 44 11.40 1.03 3.25
CA LEU A 44 9.99 1.43 3.12
C LEU A 44 9.33 0.64 1.99
N ILE A 45 8.20 0.01 2.27
CA ILE A 45 7.36 -0.62 1.26
C ILE A 45 6.42 0.44 0.69
N VAL A 46 6.25 0.47 -0.63
CA VAL A 46 5.30 1.37 -1.30
C VAL A 46 4.35 0.56 -2.18
N ASP A 47 3.05 0.81 -2.04
CA ASP A 47 2.01 0.14 -2.84
C ASP A 47 0.87 1.12 -3.16
N ASP A 48 -0.09 0.71 -3.99
CA ASP A 48 -1.26 1.54 -4.29
C ASP A 48 -2.33 1.39 -3.19
N VAL A 49 -2.68 0.17 -2.83
CA VAL A 49 -3.70 -0.17 -1.82
C VAL A 49 -3.29 -1.42 -1.04
N ILE A 50 -3.86 -1.61 0.14
CA ILE A 50 -3.83 -2.89 0.86
C ILE A 50 -5.23 -3.50 0.81
N SER A 51 -5.34 -4.74 0.30
CA SER A 51 -6.57 -5.55 0.37
C SER A 51 -6.45 -6.56 1.53
N ALA A 52 -6.09 -7.82 1.24
CA ALA A 52 -5.85 -8.84 2.27
C ALA A 52 -4.45 -8.76 2.93
N GLY A 53 -3.61 -7.81 2.53
CA GLY A 53 -2.26 -7.64 3.04
C GLY A 53 -1.24 -8.71 2.58
N THR A 54 -1.59 -9.57 1.63
CA THR A 54 -0.70 -10.66 1.16
C THR A 54 0.57 -10.12 0.54
N SER A 55 0.49 -9.15 -0.38
CA SER A 55 1.66 -8.53 -1.01
C SER A 55 2.58 -7.84 -0.01
N ILE A 56 2.02 -7.23 1.04
CA ILE A 56 2.80 -6.62 2.11
C ILE A 56 3.52 -7.67 2.95
N ARG A 57 2.84 -8.79 3.29
CA ARG A 57 3.49 -9.91 4.02
C ARG A 57 4.63 -10.52 3.23
N GLU A 58 4.45 -10.73 1.93
CA GLU A 58 5.49 -11.20 1.02
C GLU A 58 6.67 -10.23 0.96
N SER A 59 6.40 -8.93 0.82
CA SER A 59 7.44 -7.89 0.80
C SER A 59 8.23 -7.84 2.11
N ILE A 60 7.56 -7.95 3.25
CA ILE A 60 8.20 -8.01 4.58
C ILE A 60 9.10 -9.24 4.70
N ALA A 61 8.63 -10.42 4.24
CA ALA A 61 9.43 -11.63 4.24
C ALA A 61 10.70 -11.46 3.38
N ILE A 62 10.55 -10.96 2.15
CA ILE A 62 11.66 -10.68 1.25
C ILE A 62 12.68 -9.73 1.89
N ILE A 63 12.23 -8.63 2.50
CA ILE A 63 13.11 -7.67 3.17
C ILE A 63 13.90 -8.33 4.29
N ARG A 64 13.23 -9.12 5.14
CA ARG A 64 13.86 -9.83 6.26
C ARG A 64 14.84 -10.91 5.80
N ASP A 65 14.49 -11.68 4.77
CA ASP A 65 15.33 -12.71 4.18
C ASP A 65 16.63 -12.15 3.58
N ASN A 66 16.62 -10.88 3.17
CA ASN A 66 17.81 -10.15 2.74
C ASN A 66 18.56 -9.45 3.89
N GLY A 67 18.18 -9.66 5.15
CA GLY A 67 18.84 -9.09 6.32
C GLY A 67 18.51 -7.59 6.54
N ALA A 68 17.51 -7.05 5.84
CA ALA A 68 17.06 -5.67 5.99
C ALA A 68 15.87 -5.57 6.96
N ILE A 69 15.50 -4.35 7.33
CA ILE A 69 14.48 -4.06 8.34
C ILE A 69 13.30 -3.36 7.66
N PRO A 70 12.08 -3.94 7.67
CA PRO A 70 10.89 -3.22 7.21
C PRO A 70 10.65 -1.99 8.09
N ALA A 71 10.63 -0.81 7.50
CA ALA A 71 10.50 0.45 8.23
C ALA A 71 9.05 0.92 8.36
N GLY A 72 8.21 0.53 7.43
CA GLY A 72 6.79 0.90 7.32
C GLY A 72 6.27 0.64 5.92
N VAL A 73 5.01 0.99 5.71
CA VAL A 73 4.32 0.90 4.42
C VAL A 73 3.73 2.27 4.08
N ALA A 74 3.88 2.72 2.84
CA ALA A 74 3.20 3.88 2.30
C ALA A 74 2.29 3.44 1.15
N ILE A 75 1.01 3.81 1.21
CA ILE A 75 0.01 3.47 0.19
C ILE A 75 -0.67 4.72 -0.36
N ALA A 76 -1.19 4.64 -1.56
CA ALA A 76 -1.92 5.76 -2.14
C ALA A 76 -3.29 5.92 -1.48
N LEU A 77 -4.04 4.84 -1.32
CA LEU A 77 -5.39 4.87 -0.77
C LEU A 77 -5.59 3.75 0.26
N ASP A 78 -6.02 4.13 1.46
CA ASP A 78 -6.59 3.19 2.42
C ASP A 78 -8.11 3.08 2.18
N ARG A 79 -8.54 1.94 1.66
CA ARG A 79 -9.97 1.66 1.43
C ARG A 79 -10.71 1.33 2.72
N MET A 80 -10.01 1.21 3.84
CA MET A 80 -10.55 0.89 5.17
C MET A 80 -11.32 -0.45 5.20
N GLU A 81 -11.07 -1.32 4.22
CA GLU A 81 -11.72 -2.64 4.14
C GLU A 81 -11.32 -3.52 5.32
N LYS A 82 -12.27 -4.30 5.81
CA LYS A 82 -12.01 -5.34 6.81
C LYS A 82 -10.92 -6.28 6.33
N GLY A 83 -10.01 -6.59 7.24
CA GLY A 83 -8.93 -7.53 7.00
C GLY A 83 -9.40 -8.98 6.97
N GLY A 84 -8.43 -9.90 6.96
CA GLY A 84 -8.72 -11.33 6.91
C GLY A 84 -8.65 -11.94 5.51
N ASN A 85 -9.37 -13.02 5.31
CA ASN A 85 -9.44 -13.74 4.04
C ASN A 85 -10.89 -14.15 3.74
N ALA A 86 -11.11 -14.96 2.69
CA ALA A 86 -12.46 -15.39 2.29
C ALA A 86 -13.20 -16.24 3.34
N GLU A 87 -12.46 -16.87 4.28
CA GLU A 87 -13.00 -17.77 5.30
C GLU A 87 -13.18 -17.06 6.65
N GLU A 88 -12.30 -16.08 6.94
CA GLU A 88 -12.30 -15.36 8.22
C GLU A 88 -12.06 -13.86 7.98
N VAL A 89 -13.10 -13.05 8.19
CA VAL A 89 -13.07 -11.60 8.12
C VAL A 89 -12.80 -11.05 9.52
N THR A 90 -11.78 -10.17 9.64
CA THR A 90 -11.46 -9.53 10.93
C THR A 90 -12.34 -8.31 11.19
N GLU A 91 -12.48 -7.92 12.46
CA GLU A 91 -13.16 -6.67 12.85
C GLU A 91 -12.28 -5.43 12.60
N THR A 92 -10.98 -5.64 12.40
CA THR A 92 -10.00 -4.60 12.09
C THR A 92 -9.81 -4.44 10.58
N SER A 93 -9.36 -3.26 10.13
CA SER A 93 -9.04 -3.08 8.71
C SER A 93 -7.76 -3.83 8.33
N ALA A 94 -7.60 -4.11 7.03
CA ALA A 94 -6.39 -4.74 6.51
C ALA A 94 -5.12 -3.92 6.84
N VAL A 95 -5.21 -2.60 6.89
CA VAL A 95 -4.14 -1.70 7.34
C VAL A 95 -3.82 -1.94 8.81
N GLN A 96 -4.82 -1.94 9.69
CA GLN A 96 -4.64 -2.18 11.12
C GLN A 96 -4.07 -3.58 11.41
N ASP A 97 -4.47 -4.59 10.62
CA ASP A 97 -3.93 -5.95 10.74
C ASP A 97 -2.43 -5.99 10.40
N VAL A 98 -2.00 -5.27 9.37
CA VAL A 98 -0.58 -5.14 9.02
C VAL A 98 0.19 -4.44 10.13
N GLU A 99 -0.29 -3.29 10.61
CA GLU A 99 0.35 -2.53 11.69
C GLU A 99 0.52 -3.38 12.96
N LYS A 100 -0.56 -4.05 13.39
CA LYS A 100 -0.58 -4.90 14.58
C LYS A 100 0.33 -6.12 14.44
N THR A 101 0.26 -6.80 13.28
CA THR A 101 1.01 -8.05 13.05
C THR A 101 2.51 -7.82 12.96
N PHE A 102 2.93 -6.75 12.32
CA PHE A 102 4.34 -6.52 12.02
C PHE A 102 4.98 -5.43 12.88
N SER A 103 4.19 -4.70 13.66
CA SER A 103 4.62 -3.56 14.49
C SER A 103 5.36 -2.49 13.67
N ILE A 104 4.85 -2.20 12.47
CA ILE A 104 5.35 -1.16 11.57
C ILE A 104 4.21 -0.20 11.19
N PRO A 105 4.47 1.10 11.02
CA PRO A 105 3.44 2.05 10.62
C PRO A 105 3.00 1.84 9.18
N VAL A 106 1.72 2.09 8.92
CA VAL A 106 1.17 2.22 7.57
C VAL A 106 0.64 3.65 7.41
N VAL A 107 1.06 4.34 6.36
CA VAL A 107 0.58 5.68 6.03
C VAL A 107 -0.07 5.67 4.66
N SER A 108 -1.20 6.34 4.52
CA SER A 108 -1.88 6.54 3.24
C SER A 108 -1.92 8.01 2.85
N ILE A 109 -1.89 8.29 1.54
CA ILE A 109 -2.08 9.67 1.03
C ILE A 109 -3.53 10.11 1.28
N ALA A 110 -4.49 9.21 1.06
CA ALA A 110 -5.91 9.42 1.33
C ALA A 110 -6.54 8.13 1.86
N ASN A 111 -7.70 8.25 2.46
CA ASN A 111 -8.53 7.12 2.87
C ASN A 111 -9.97 7.28 2.37
N LEU A 112 -10.79 6.26 2.56
CA LEU A 112 -12.18 6.27 2.11
C LEU A 112 -13.03 7.37 2.77
N THR A 113 -12.71 7.78 4.01
CA THR A 113 -13.38 8.90 4.67
C THR A 113 -13.07 10.20 3.94
N ASN A 114 -11.81 10.47 3.59
CA ASN A 114 -11.42 11.65 2.82
C ASN A 114 -12.12 11.67 1.44
N LEU A 115 -12.24 10.52 0.78
CA LEU A 115 -12.97 10.42 -0.48
C LEU A 115 -14.45 10.81 -0.31
N LEU A 116 -15.12 10.31 0.73
CA LEU A 116 -16.51 10.65 1.02
C LEU A 116 -16.70 12.12 1.40
N GLU A 117 -15.77 12.71 2.15
CA GLU A 117 -15.75 14.13 2.45
C GLU A 117 -15.61 14.96 1.18
N PHE A 118 -14.68 14.58 0.28
CA PHE A 118 -14.53 15.23 -1.01
C PHE A 118 -15.82 15.17 -1.84
N LEU A 119 -16.45 14.01 -1.99
CA LEU A 119 -17.68 13.83 -2.75
C LEU A 119 -18.84 14.67 -2.20
N LYS A 120 -18.85 14.96 -0.90
CA LYS A 120 -19.87 15.75 -0.21
C LYS A 120 -19.52 17.26 -0.10
N SER A 121 -18.31 17.66 -0.51
CA SER A 121 -17.80 19.02 -0.27
C SER A 121 -18.55 20.11 -1.04
N GLY A 122 -19.26 19.75 -2.11
CA GLY A 122 -19.91 20.71 -3.02
C GLY A 122 -18.93 21.56 -3.83
N SER A 123 -17.63 21.24 -3.82
CA SER A 123 -16.63 21.94 -4.62
C SER A 123 -16.83 21.65 -6.12
N ASP A 124 -16.41 22.57 -6.98
CA ASP A 124 -16.49 22.40 -8.43
C ASP A 124 -15.82 21.11 -8.90
N ALA A 125 -14.69 20.76 -8.29
CA ALA A 125 -13.96 19.52 -8.57
C ALA A 125 -14.74 18.25 -8.16
N ALA A 126 -15.60 18.33 -7.15
CA ALA A 126 -16.41 17.21 -6.67
C ALA A 126 -17.72 17.06 -7.45
N GLN A 127 -18.21 18.10 -8.13
CA GLN A 127 -19.53 18.11 -8.79
C GLN A 127 -19.66 16.97 -9.81
N GLU A 128 -18.62 16.72 -10.61
CA GLU A 128 -18.60 15.66 -11.62
C GLU A 128 -18.78 14.25 -10.99
N PHE A 129 -18.33 14.07 -9.74
CA PHE A 129 -18.31 12.78 -9.06
C PHE A 129 -19.43 12.61 -8.02
N THR A 130 -20.25 13.60 -7.79
CA THR A 130 -21.31 13.60 -6.74
C THR A 130 -22.29 12.44 -6.91
N SER A 131 -22.57 12.01 -8.15
CA SER A 131 -23.43 10.85 -8.45
C SER A 131 -22.93 9.54 -7.87
N HIS A 132 -21.64 9.42 -7.53
CA HIS A 132 -21.04 8.23 -6.95
C HIS A 132 -21.14 8.17 -5.42
N THR A 133 -21.59 9.22 -4.75
CA THR A 133 -21.60 9.34 -3.28
C THR A 133 -22.38 8.20 -2.61
N GLU A 134 -23.56 7.84 -3.16
CA GLU A 134 -24.37 6.76 -2.61
C GLU A 134 -23.69 5.41 -2.75
N ALA A 135 -23.10 5.13 -3.93
CA ALA A 135 -22.39 3.88 -4.18
C ALA A 135 -21.17 3.71 -3.27
N VAL A 136 -20.38 4.77 -3.08
CA VAL A 136 -19.21 4.76 -2.19
C VAL A 136 -19.64 4.63 -0.73
N THR A 137 -20.75 5.25 -0.33
CA THR A 137 -21.33 5.10 1.02
C THR A 137 -21.79 3.67 1.27
N ALA A 138 -22.50 3.07 0.32
CA ALA A 138 -22.95 1.68 0.39
C ALA A 138 -21.76 0.71 0.47
N TYR A 139 -20.71 0.96 -0.32
CA TYR A 139 -19.46 0.20 -0.27
C TYR A 139 -18.83 0.25 1.13
N ARG A 140 -18.67 1.46 1.70
CA ARG A 140 -18.14 1.62 3.04
C ARG A 140 -18.92 0.82 4.08
N ASN A 141 -20.25 0.94 4.06
CA ASN A 141 -21.13 0.28 5.03
C ASN A 141 -21.09 -1.25 4.93
N ARG A 142 -20.72 -1.78 3.76
CA ARG A 142 -20.68 -3.22 3.51
C ARG A 142 -19.32 -3.85 3.81
N TYR A 143 -18.23 -3.15 3.51
CA TYR A 143 -16.90 -3.76 3.46
C TYR A 143 -15.90 -3.19 4.47
N CYS A 144 -16.17 -2.04 5.07
CA CYS A 144 -15.18 -1.40 5.93
C CYS A 144 -15.35 -1.76 7.41
N ALA A 145 -14.22 -1.65 8.14
CA ALA A 145 -14.14 -1.81 9.58
C ALA A 145 -14.62 -0.56 10.32
#